data_fafab8aea58fe5482d9f6c67d1934792
#
_entry.id   fafab8aea58fe5482d9f6c67d1934792
#
_cell.length_a   1.000
_cell.length_b   1.000
_cell.length_c   1.000
_cell.angle_alpha   90.00
_cell.angle_beta   90.00
_cell.angle_gamma   90.00
#
_symmetry.space_group_name_H-M   'P 1'
#
loop_
_entity.id
_entity.type
_entity.pdbx_description
1 polymer ?
#
loop_
_entity_poly.entity_id
_entity_poly.type
_entity_poly.pdbx_seq_one_letter_code
_entity_poly.pdbx_strand_id
1 'polypeptide(L)'
;VTIYIKNGTYKEKLVIPSWVKNVQLVGESAENTIITYDDHANINKMGTFRTYTVKVSGNDITFKDLTIENNAAPLGQAVALHTEGDRLMFINCRFLGNQDTIYTGSEGARLLFTNCYIEGTTDFIFGPSTALFEYCELHSKRDSYITAASTPQNIEFGYVFKNCKLTAAPGVKKVYLGRPWR
;
A
#
# COMPACT_ATOMS: atom_id res chain seq x y z
N VAL A 1 17.05 1.08 -14.40
CA VAL A 1 16.24 0.46 -15.47
C VAL A 1 14.82 0.97 -15.34
N THR A 2 14.17 1.28 -16.47
CA THR A 2 12.75 1.64 -16.50
C THR A 2 11.97 0.58 -17.27
N ILE A 3 10.87 0.12 -16.66
CA ILE A 3 9.94 -0.85 -17.24
C ILE A 3 8.63 -0.11 -17.49
N TYR A 4 8.21 -0.01 -18.75
CA TYR A 4 6.93 0.58 -19.13
C TYR A 4 5.87 -0.50 -19.23
N ILE A 5 4.73 -0.27 -18.57
CA ILE A 5 3.62 -1.22 -18.49
C ILE A 5 2.43 -0.60 -19.22
N LYS A 6 1.94 -1.28 -20.25
CA LYS A 6 0.78 -0.83 -21.04
C LYS A 6 -0.51 -0.88 -20.21
N ASN A 7 -1.51 -0.13 -20.65
CA ASN A 7 -2.86 -0.24 -20.10
C ASN A 7 -3.36 -1.69 -20.23
N GLY A 8 -3.95 -2.19 -19.16
CA GLY A 8 -4.45 -3.55 -19.04
C GLY A 8 -4.63 -3.96 -17.59
N THR A 9 -5.36 -5.05 -17.37
CA THR A 9 -5.53 -5.66 -16.06
C THR A 9 -4.69 -6.92 -16.00
N TYR A 10 -3.67 -6.91 -15.18
CA TYR A 10 -2.70 -7.98 -14.97
C TYR A 10 -3.06 -8.73 -13.68
N LYS A 11 -3.76 -9.86 -13.81
CA LYS A 11 -4.11 -10.70 -12.64
C LYS A 11 -2.96 -11.64 -12.30
N GLU A 12 -2.00 -11.12 -11.55
CA GLU A 12 -0.81 -11.85 -11.15
C GLU A 12 -0.19 -11.26 -9.87
N LYS A 13 0.58 -12.08 -9.16
CA LYS A 13 1.40 -11.63 -8.02
C LYS A 13 2.78 -11.23 -8.51
N LEU A 14 3.19 -10.00 -8.23
CA LEU A 14 4.51 -9.50 -8.60
C LEU A 14 5.42 -9.47 -7.37
N VAL A 15 6.63 -10.01 -7.51
CA VAL A 15 7.67 -9.94 -6.47
C VAL A 15 8.92 -9.27 -7.02
N ILE A 16 9.36 -8.20 -6.36
CA ILE A 16 10.66 -7.57 -6.60
C ILE A 16 11.61 -7.98 -5.48
N PRO A 17 12.53 -8.93 -5.73
CA PRO A 17 13.38 -9.49 -4.70
C PRO A 17 14.47 -8.51 -4.21
N SER A 18 15.09 -8.80 -3.07
CA SER A 18 15.99 -7.88 -2.36
C SER A 18 17.28 -7.51 -3.10
N TRP A 19 17.69 -8.30 -4.08
CA TRP A 19 18.88 -8.00 -4.91
C TRP A 19 18.59 -7.04 -6.08
N VAL A 20 17.32 -6.75 -6.36
CA VAL A 20 16.91 -5.78 -7.39
C VAL A 20 17.01 -4.37 -6.84
N LYS A 21 17.66 -3.48 -7.59
CA LYS A 21 17.87 -2.07 -7.21
C LYS A 21 17.72 -1.14 -8.42
N ASN A 22 17.37 0.12 -8.14
CA ASN A 22 17.33 1.19 -9.14
C ASN A 22 16.42 0.84 -10.35
N VAL A 23 15.21 0.38 -10.07
CA VAL A 23 14.21 0.05 -11.09
C VAL A 23 13.00 0.98 -10.94
N GLN A 24 12.50 1.44 -12.09
CA GLN A 24 11.23 2.16 -12.17
C GLN A 24 10.22 1.33 -12.94
N LEU A 25 9.01 1.19 -12.39
CA LEU A 25 7.85 0.62 -13.05
C LEU A 25 6.90 1.77 -13.36
N VAL A 26 6.64 2.01 -14.63
CA VAL A 26 5.85 3.15 -15.10
C VAL A 26 4.67 2.62 -15.91
N GLY A 27 3.46 2.81 -15.39
CA GLY A 27 2.23 2.51 -16.10
C GLY A 27 1.93 3.56 -17.18
N GLU A 28 1.16 3.18 -18.17
CA GLU A 28 0.69 4.11 -19.21
C GLU A 28 -0.36 5.09 -18.66
N SER A 29 -1.19 4.66 -17.68
CA SER A 29 -2.05 5.53 -16.89
C SER A 29 -2.39 4.88 -15.53
N ALA A 30 -2.55 5.69 -14.51
CA ALA A 30 -2.85 5.22 -13.16
C ALA A 30 -4.16 4.42 -13.09
N GLU A 31 -5.18 4.82 -13.84
CA GLU A 31 -6.51 4.20 -13.82
C GLU A 31 -6.60 2.91 -14.63
N ASN A 32 -5.79 2.76 -15.68
CA ASN A 32 -5.96 1.68 -16.65
C ASN A 32 -4.79 0.68 -16.68
N THR A 33 -3.69 0.96 -15.98
CA THR A 33 -2.60 0.00 -15.76
C THR A 33 -2.78 -0.63 -14.38
N ILE A 34 -3.42 -1.79 -14.29
CA ILE A 34 -3.86 -2.39 -13.04
C ILE A 34 -3.16 -3.73 -12.81
N ILE A 35 -2.41 -3.84 -11.72
CA ILE A 35 -1.87 -5.11 -11.22
C ILE A 35 -2.78 -5.55 -10.07
N THR A 36 -3.45 -6.69 -10.21
CA THR A 36 -4.48 -7.14 -9.27
C THR A 36 -4.34 -8.60 -8.89
N TYR A 37 -4.75 -8.95 -7.67
CA TYR A 37 -4.92 -10.32 -7.21
C TYR A 37 -6.02 -10.38 -6.14
N ASP A 38 -6.41 -11.61 -5.72
CA ASP A 38 -7.58 -11.82 -4.87
C ASP A 38 -7.33 -12.76 -3.66
N ASP A 39 -6.09 -12.87 -3.20
CA ASP A 39 -5.77 -13.61 -1.98
C ASP A 39 -6.22 -12.86 -0.72
N HIS A 40 -6.77 -13.57 0.26
CA HIS A 40 -7.04 -13.07 1.60
C HIS A 40 -6.57 -14.06 2.68
N ALA A 41 -6.33 -13.58 3.90
CA ALA A 41 -5.65 -14.33 4.97
C ALA A 41 -6.27 -15.67 5.34
N ASN A 42 -7.59 -15.83 5.10
CA ASN A 42 -8.34 -17.04 5.44
C ASN A 42 -8.26 -18.13 4.36
N ILE A 43 -7.77 -17.84 3.16
CA ILE A 43 -7.55 -18.88 2.14
C ILE A 43 -6.46 -19.83 2.63
N ASN A 44 -6.84 -21.08 2.89
CA ASN A 44 -5.90 -22.12 3.35
C ASN A 44 -5.03 -21.69 4.55
N LYS A 45 -5.55 -20.79 5.39
CA LYS A 45 -4.83 -20.22 6.55
C LYS A 45 -3.48 -19.58 6.17
N MET A 46 -3.39 -18.97 4.99
CA MET A 46 -2.12 -18.41 4.50
C MET A 46 -1.59 -17.24 5.34
N GLY A 47 -2.47 -16.56 6.08
CA GLY A 47 -2.13 -15.39 6.89
C GLY A 47 -1.87 -14.13 6.08
N THR A 48 -1.89 -12.97 6.74
CA THR A 48 -1.86 -11.64 6.13
C THR A 48 -0.69 -11.43 5.17
N PHE A 49 0.52 -11.78 5.59
CA PHE A 49 1.76 -11.41 4.86
C PHE A 49 2.00 -12.19 3.57
N ARG A 50 1.18 -13.16 3.24
CA ARG A 50 1.23 -13.90 1.98
C ARG A 50 0.15 -13.51 0.99
N THR A 51 -0.75 -12.60 1.36
CA THR A 51 -1.88 -12.19 0.52
C THR A 51 -1.54 -11.10 -0.51
N TYR A 52 -0.34 -10.56 -0.48
CA TYR A 52 0.05 -9.42 -1.32
C TYR A 52 -0.19 -9.65 -2.82
N THR A 53 -0.60 -8.60 -3.49
CA THR A 53 -0.55 -8.53 -4.95
C THR A 53 0.86 -8.19 -5.42
N VAL A 54 1.46 -7.12 -4.85
CA VAL A 54 2.84 -6.73 -5.15
C VAL A 54 3.67 -6.75 -3.88
N LYS A 55 4.81 -7.46 -3.91
CA LYS A 55 5.81 -7.46 -2.83
C LYS A 55 7.11 -6.85 -3.32
N VAL A 56 7.64 -5.88 -2.55
CA VAL A 56 8.87 -5.14 -2.89
C VAL A 56 9.87 -5.30 -1.76
N SER A 57 10.87 -6.16 -1.95
CA SER A 57 11.99 -6.32 -1.02
C SER A 57 13.26 -5.63 -1.53
N GLY A 58 13.29 -5.18 -2.79
CA GLY A 58 14.40 -4.42 -3.38
C GLY A 58 14.44 -2.96 -2.91
N ASN A 59 15.58 -2.31 -3.05
CA ASN A 59 15.80 -0.92 -2.67
C ASN A 59 15.84 0.02 -3.88
N ASP A 60 15.57 1.31 -3.65
CA ASP A 60 15.60 2.33 -4.72
C ASP A 60 14.65 1.98 -5.87
N ILE A 61 13.44 1.57 -5.53
CA ILE A 61 12.39 1.19 -6.49
C ILE A 61 11.34 2.30 -6.55
N THR A 62 10.96 2.66 -7.77
CA THR A 62 9.91 3.65 -8.03
C THR A 62 8.75 3.00 -8.80
N PHE A 63 7.53 3.21 -8.32
CA PHE A 63 6.30 2.94 -9.05
C PHE A 63 5.65 4.25 -9.44
N LYS A 64 5.17 4.33 -10.68
CA LYS A 64 4.55 5.54 -11.20
C LYS A 64 3.39 5.23 -12.14
N ASP A 65 2.32 6.02 -12.03
CA ASP A 65 1.18 6.01 -12.94
C ASP A 65 0.53 4.61 -13.11
N LEU A 66 0.29 3.89 -12.01
CA LEU A 66 -0.36 2.57 -12.05
C LEU A 66 -1.20 2.30 -10.80
N THR A 67 -2.06 1.32 -10.89
CA THR A 67 -2.88 0.79 -9.80
C THR A 67 -2.33 -0.55 -9.30
N ILE A 68 -2.22 -0.69 -7.98
CA ILE A 68 -1.99 -1.96 -7.29
C ILE A 68 -3.25 -2.26 -6.47
N GLU A 69 -3.86 -3.38 -6.74
CA GLU A 69 -5.14 -3.76 -6.15
C GLU A 69 -5.08 -5.15 -5.51
N ASN A 70 -5.70 -5.31 -4.35
CA ASN A 70 -6.17 -6.61 -3.90
C ASN A 70 -7.70 -6.58 -3.91
N ASN A 71 -8.30 -7.29 -4.86
CA ASN A 71 -9.74 -7.27 -5.07
C ASN A 71 -10.49 -8.42 -4.36
N ALA A 72 -9.86 -9.06 -3.37
CA ALA A 72 -10.52 -10.06 -2.55
C ALA A 72 -11.77 -9.47 -1.88
N ALA A 73 -12.81 -10.28 -1.77
CA ALA A 73 -13.96 -9.94 -0.95
C ALA A 73 -13.52 -9.66 0.51
N PRO A 74 -14.26 -8.85 1.28
CA PRO A 74 -13.86 -8.45 2.64
C PRO A 74 -14.02 -9.60 3.66
N LEU A 75 -13.32 -10.70 3.42
CA LEU A 75 -13.35 -11.93 4.23
C LEU A 75 -12.18 -12.06 5.21
N GLY A 76 -11.30 -11.06 5.25
CA GLY A 76 -10.10 -11.02 6.09
C GLY A 76 -9.09 -10.01 5.56
N GLN A 77 -7.90 -10.02 6.16
CA GLN A 77 -6.79 -9.19 5.70
C GLN A 77 -6.39 -9.56 4.26
N ALA A 78 -6.14 -8.56 3.43
CA ALA A 78 -5.88 -8.73 2.01
C ALA A 78 -4.97 -7.60 1.49
N VAL A 79 -3.67 -7.86 1.46
CA VAL A 79 -2.65 -6.85 1.16
C VAL A 79 -2.55 -6.62 -0.35
N ALA A 80 -2.67 -5.38 -0.80
CA ALA A 80 -2.34 -5.00 -2.17
C ALA A 80 -0.82 -4.80 -2.31
N LEU A 81 -0.23 -3.94 -1.49
CA LEU A 81 1.20 -3.64 -1.50
C LEU A 81 1.87 -4.10 -0.20
N HIS A 82 2.92 -4.91 -0.32
CA HIS A 82 3.80 -5.34 0.77
C HIS A 82 5.21 -4.82 0.51
N THR A 83 5.74 -3.95 1.36
CA THR A 83 7.11 -3.44 1.21
C THR A 83 8.04 -4.00 2.29
N GLU A 84 9.28 -4.27 1.92
CA GLU A 84 10.39 -4.62 2.82
C GLU A 84 11.67 -3.85 2.46
N GLY A 85 11.71 -3.22 1.29
CA GLY A 85 12.84 -2.43 0.82
C GLY A 85 12.89 -1.02 1.38
N ASP A 86 14.04 -0.37 1.27
CA ASP A 86 14.28 1.03 1.65
C ASP A 86 14.31 1.94 0.41
N ARG A 87 13.97 3.21 0.60
CA ARG A 87 13.90 4.25 -0.44
C ARG A 87 12.98 3.86 -1.60
N LEU A 88 11.75 3.50 -1.22
CA LEU A 88 10.70 3.21 -2.18
C LEU A 88 9.87 4.46 -2.44
N MET A 89 9.54 4.69 -3.70
CA MET A 89 8.74 5.84 -4.13
C MET A 89 7.53 5.38 -4.93
N PHE A 90 6.38 5.95 -4.59
CA PHE A 90 5.11 5.70 -5.27
C PHE A 90 4.55 7.06 -5.70
N ILE A 91 4.47 7.29 -7.00
CA ILE A 91 4.12 8.59 -7.60
C ILE A 91 2.88 8.41 -8.47
N ASN A 92 1.81 9.16 -8.18
CA ASN A 92 0.55 9.09 -8.93
C ASN A 92 0.04 7.65 -9.09
N CYS A 93 0.12 6.87 -8.00
CA CYS A 93 -0.36 5.49 -7.95
C CYS A 93 -1.69 5.38 -7.21
N ARG A 94 -2.42 4.29 -7.48
CA ARG A 94 -3.64 3.96 -6.75
C ARG A 94 -3.46 2.63 -6.02
N PHE A 95 -3.86 2.61 -4.75
CA PHE A 95 -3.83 1.40 -3.92
C PHE A 95 -5.25 1.07 -3.49
N LEU A 96 -5.78 -0.01 -4.05
CA LEU A 96 -7.16 -0.41 -3.86
C LEU A 96 -7.23 -1.70 -3.05
N GLY A 97 -8.03 -1.70 -2.00
CA GLY A 97 -8.20 -2.87 -1.15
C GLY A 97 -9.30 -2.71 -0.11
N ASN A 98 -9.28 -3.58 0.86
CA ASN A 98 -10.17 -3.57 2.01
C ASN A 98 -9.37 -3.47 3.31
N GLN A 99 -9.35 -4.51 4.15
CA GLN A 99 -8.52 -4.54 5.35
C GLN A 99 -7.06 -4.78 4.97
N ASP A 100 -6.14 -3.98 5.55
CA ASP A 100 -4.70 -4.15 5.40
C ASP A 100 -4.15 -3.90 3.97
N THR A 101 -4.63 -2.87 3.27
CA THR A 101 -4.28 -2.59 1.86
C THR A 101 -2.78 -2.42 1.64
N ILE A 102 -2.08 -1.64 2.49
CA ILE A 102 -0.63 -1.38 2.38
C ILE A 102 0.09 -1.82 3.66
N TYR A 103 1.00 -2.76 3.53
CA TYR A 103 1.95 -3.15 4.57
C TYR A 103 3.32 -2.51 4.34
N THR A 104 3.83 -1.76 5.33
CA THR A 104 5.13 -1.10 5.31
C THR A 104 6.10 -1.85 6.24
N GLY A 105 6.80 -2.86 5.72
CA GLY A 105 7.29 -4.00 6.47
C GLY A 105 8.61 -3.87 7.22
N SER A 106 9.52 -2.98 6.85
CA SER A 106 10.85 -2.94 7.47
C SER A 106 11.03 -1.77 8.42
N GLU A 107 11.53 -2.04 9.62
CA GLU A 107 11.90 -1.00 10.60
C GLU A 107 12.97 -0.07 10.01
N GLY A 108 12.74 1.24 10.12
CA GLY A 108 13.65 2.26 9.62
C GLY A 108 13.71 2.40 8.10
N ALA A 109 13.01 1.59 7.33
CA ALA A 109 12.87 1.79 5.89
C ALA A 109 12.11 3.10 5.60
N ARG A 110 12.43 3.74 4.49
CA ARG A 110 11.90 5.04 4.09
C ARG A 110 11.05 4.89 2.85
N LEU A 111 9.81 5.33 2.96
CA LEU A 111 8.83 5.25 1.89
C LEU A 111 8.28 6.65 1.58
N LEU A 112 8.05 6.93 0.31
CA LEU A 112 7.40 8.15 -0.15
C LEU A 112 6.20 7.79 -1.02
N PHE A 113 5.04 8.29 -0.63
CA PHE A 113 3.83 8.26 -1.44
C PHE A 113 3.46 9.71 -1.79
N THR A 114 3.43 10.05 -3.07
CA THR A 114 3.07 11.39 -3.52
C THR A 114 2.00 11.36 -4.62
N ASN A 115 0.98 12.20 -4.47
CA ASN A 115 -0.19 12.24 -5.36
C ASN A 115 -0.89 10.88 -5.52
N CYS A 116 -0.92 10.07 -4.46
CA CYS A 116 -1.53 8.75 -4.50
C CYS A 116 -2.98 8.76 -3.99
N TYR A 117 -3.79 7.85 -4.55
CA TYR A 117 -5.09 7.49 -4.01
C TYR A 117 -4.97 6.16 -3.26
N ILE A 118 -5.42 6.12 -2.02
CA ILE A 118 -5.30 4.95 -1.14
C ILE A 118 -6.66 4.69 -0.50
N GLU A 119 -7.22 3.51 -0.67
CA GLU A 119 -8.49 3.15 -0.06
C GLU A 119 -8.45 1.85 0.74
N GLY A 120 -9.34 1.76 1.71
CA GLY A 120 -9.54 0.54 2.47
C GLY A 120 -10.64 0.64 3.51
N THR A 121 -10.77 -0.42 4.30
CA THR A 121 -11.78 -0.50 5.36
C THR A 121 -11.18 -0.31 6.74
N THR A 122 -10.22 -1.13 7.13
CA THR A 122 -9.62 -1.17 8.47
C THR A 122 -8.12 -1.29 8.33
N ASP A 123 -7.38 -0.46 9.11
CA ASP A 123 -5.91 -0.53 9.19
C ASP A 123 -5.25 -0.58 7.81
N PHE A 124 -5.82 0.16 6.85
CA PHE A 124 -5.44 -0.03 5.45
C PHE A 124 -4.05 0.53 5.09
N ILE A 125 -3.35 1.14 6.07
CA ILE A 125 -1.92 1.43 6.04
C ILE A 125 -1.36 0.95 7.39
N PHE A 126 -0.46 -0.05 7.39
CA PHE A 126 0.06 -0.60 8.63
C PHE A 126 1.53 -1.05 8.50
N GLY A 127 2.24 -1.08 9.63
CA GLY A 127 3.63 -1.53 9.68
C GLY A 127 4.59 -0.57 10.38
N PRO A 128 5.89 -0.93 10.45
CA PRO A 128 6.90 -0.24 11.24
C PRO A 128 7.71 0.84 10.51
N SER A 129 7.61 0.95 9.17
CA SER A 129 8.48 1.85 8.40
C SER A 129 8.20 3.33 8.65
N THR A 130 9.17 4.17 8.36
CA THR A 130 8.95 5.62 8.17
C THR A 130 8.36 5.87 6.79
N ALA A 131 7.17 6.45 6.72
CA ALA A 131 6.51 6.75 5.45
C ALA A 131 5.95 8.17 5.41
N LEU A 132 6.32 8.92 4.37
CA LEU A 132 5.75 10.22 4.06
C LEU A 132 4.66 10.05 3.00
N PHE A 133 3.47 10.51 3.34
CA PHE A 133 2.34 10.64 2.42
C PHE A 133 2.15 12.13 2.13
N GLU A 134 2.36 12.53 0.89
CA GLU A 134 2.27 13.93 0.48
C GLU A 134 1.30 14.10 -0.68
N TYR A 135 0.34 15.01 -0.55
CA TYR A 135 -0.73 15.25 -1.51
C TYR A 135 -1.55 13.99 -1.87
N CYS A 136 -1.69 13.06 -0.91
CA CYS A 136 -2.45 11.83 -1.11
C CYS A 136 -3.92 12.00 -0.72
N GLU A 137 -4.80 11.22 -1.35
CA GLU A 137 -6.17 11.03 -0.88
C GLU A 137 -6.28 9.68 -0.17
N LEU A 138 -6.75 9.69 1.08
CA LEU A 138 -6.97 8.50 1.90
C LEU A 138 -8.48 8.30 2.04
N HIS A 139 -9.03 7.26 1.40
CA HIS A 139 -10.46 7.02 1.31
C HIS A 139 -10.92 5.86 2.20
N SER A 140 -11.72 6.17 3.21
CA SER A 140 -12.27 5.17 4.13
C SER A 140 -13.57 4.59 3.60
N LYS A 141 -13.62 3.28 3.42
CA LYS A 141 -14.79 2.56 2.90
C LYS A 141 -15.78 2.13 4.00
N ARG A 142 -15.40 2.23 5.29
CA ARG A 142 -16.22 1.91 6.46
C ARG A 142 -15.72 2.62 7.71
N ASP A 143 -16.56 2.60 8.76
CA ASP A 143 -16.19 3.09 10.10
C ASP A 143 -15.05 2.22 10.66
N SER A 144 -13.84 2.77 10.81
CA SER A 144 -12.68 2.11 11.40
C SER A 144 -11.46 3.03 11.46
N TYR A 145 -10.25 2.45 11.49
CA TYR A 145 -8.98 3.13 11.53
C TYR A 145 -8.33 3.16 10.16
N ILE A 146 -7.72 4.29 9.79
CA ILE A 146 -6.94 4.44 8.57
C ILE A 146 -5.62 3.68 8.73
N THR A 147 -4.92 3.92 9.84
CA THR A 147 -3.60 3.33 10.06
C THR A 147 -3.51 2.47 11.32
N ALA A 148 -2.59 1.49 11.26
CA ALA A 148 -2.12 0.71 12.39
C ALA A 148 -0.59 0.68 12.39
N ALA A 149 0.01 1.78 12.86
CA ALA A 149 1.46 1.91 12.90
C ALA A 149 2.07 1.01 14.00
N SER A 150 3.26 0.47 13.73
CA SER A 150 4.09 -0.24 14.72
C SER A 150 5.51 0.32 14.75
N THR A 151 5.64 1.65 14.68
CA THR A 151 6.93 2.35 14.68
C THR A 151 7.72 2.01 15.94
N PRO A 152 8.96 1.49 15.82
CA PRO A 152 9.79 1.17 16.97
C PRO A 152 10.14 2.42 17.80
N GLN A 153 10.35 2.25 19.10
CA GLN A 153 10.61 3.33 20.04
C GLN A 153 11.85 4.18 19.70
N ASN A 154 12.83 3.59 19.03
CA ASN A 154 14.08 4.25 18.64
C ASN A 154 14.02 4.92 17.25
N ILE A 155 12.88 4.88 16.56
CA ILE A 155 12.67 5.51 15.26
C ILE A 155 11.93 6.83 15.47
N GLU A 156 12.55 7.93 15.02
CA GLU A 156 12.06 9.30 15.25
C GLU A 156 10.72 9.58 14.54
N PHE A 157 10.53 9.06 13.33
CA PHE A 157 9.33 9.30 12.53
C PHE A 157 8.67 7.99 12.08
N GLY A 158 7.38 7.87 12.33
CA GLY A 158 6.52 6.82 11.78
C GLY A 158 5.85 7.29 10.47
N TYR A 159 4.52 7.38 10.48
CA TYR A 159 3.75 7.90 9.35
C TYR A 159 3.56 9.40 9.46
N VAL A 160 3.92 10.11 8.38
CA VAL A 160 3.76 11.56 8.25
C VAL A 160 2.81 11.85 7.10
N PHE A 161 1.73 12.59 7.37
CA PHE A 161 0.75 13.01 6.37
C PHE A 161 0.87 14.52 6.15
N LYS A 162 1.17 14.92 4.91
CA LYS A 162 1.35 16.33 4.54
C LYS A 162 0.46 16.65 3.34
N ASN A 163 -0.39 17.67 3.50
CA ASN A 163 -1.31 18.11 2.45
C ASN A 163 -2.21 16.97 1.91
N CYS A 164 -2.56 16.02 2.76
CA CYS A 164 -3.42 14.89 2.40
C CYS A 164 -4.89 15.25 2.60
N LYS A 165 -5.73 14.63 1.77
CA LYS A 165 -7.18 14.70 1.86
C LYS A 165 -7.73 13.41 2.45
N LEU A 166 -8.53 13.51 3.51
CA LEU A 166 -9.25 12.37 4.08
C LEU A 166 -10.68 12.40 3.56
N THR A 167 -11.09 11.31 2.92
CA THR A 167 -12.44 11.14 2.37
C THR A 167 -13.07 9.85 2.87
N ALA A 168 -14.37 9.70 2.69
CA ALA A 168 -15.08 8.50 3.11
C ALA A 168 -16.26 8.18 2.19
N ALA A 169 -16.61 6.92 2.11
CA ALA A 169 -17.78 6.45 1.39
C ALA A 169 -19.09 6.96 2.03
N PRO A 170 -20.18 7.09 1.27
CA PRO A 170 -21.48 7.45 1.82
C PRO A 170 -21.88 6.55 2.98
N GLY A 171 -22.35 7.16 4.10
CA GLY A 171 -22.76 6.42 5.29
C GLY A 171 -21.67 6.15 6.33
N VAL A 172 -20.41 6.36 6.01
CA VAL A 172 -19.29 6.29 6.97
C VAL A 172 -19.34 7.51 7.90
N LYS A 173 -19.24 7.29 9.21
CA LYS A 173 -19.45 8.34 10.22
C LYS A 173 -18.33 8.45 11.24
N LYS A 174 -17.56 7.37 11.48
CA LYS A 174 -16.53 7.30 12.52
C LYS A 174 -15.23 6.74 11.96
N VAL A 175 -14.36 7.64 11.54
CA VAL A 175 -13.03 7.31 11.05
C VAL A 175 -11.99 7.90 11.98
N TYR A 176 -11.04 7.07 12.38
CA TYR A 176 -9.90 7.48 13.21
C TYR A 176 -8.63 7.43 12.37
N LEU A 177 -7.74 8.41 12.55
CA LEU A 177 -6.49 8.49 11.79
C LEU A 177 -5.62 7.25 12.02
N GLY A 178 -5.56 6.75 13.24
CA GLY A 178 -4.76 5.57 13.52
C GLY A 178 -4.94 4.99 14.91
N ARG A 179 -4.39 3.80 15.07
CA ARG A 179 -4.22 3.12 16.36
C ARG A 179 -2.84 2.46 16.40
N PRO A 180 -2.26 2.24 17.58
CA PRO A 180 -1.03 1.44 17.67
C PRO A 180 -1.36 -0.02 17.34
N TRP A 181 -0.48 -0.66 16.60
CA TRP A 181 -0.60 -2.10 16.34
C TRP A 181 0.24 -2.92 17.32
N ARG A 182 1.38 -2.40 17.77
CA ARG A 182 2.28 -2.99 18.79
C ARG A 182 2.84 -1.90 19.69
#